data_145ba044e802da2ce17ec7701e2351cc
#
_entry.id   145ba044e802da2ce17ec7701e2351cc
#
_cell.length_a   1.000
_cell.length_b   1.000
_cell.length_c   1.000
_cell.angle_alpha   90.00
_cell.angle_beta   90.00
_cell.angle_gamma   90.00
#
_symmetry.space_group_name_H-M   'P 1'
#
loop_
_entity.id
_entity.type
_entity.pdbx_description
1 polymer ?
#
loop_
_entity_poly.entity_id
_entity_poly.type
_entity_poly.pdbx_seq_one_letter_code
_entity_poly.pdbx_strand_id
1 'polypeptide(L)'
;MKKMKILAIPLLVVLFLSSCTSVRVLSDYDRAANFNEYKSYAFYKTGIDKAQISDLDKKRILRAIETEMGSKGFVKSDSPDILVSIFTKEREQVDVYNNYWGGGFGWGWSPYYWGGGFGPGWGWGWGGNSVSTRTEGSLYIDLIDAKNKELVWQGKGVGTLSNSKNIEKKEARIQEFVSEILQQYPPNAVALK
;
A
#
# COMPACT_ATOMS: atom_id res chain seq x y z
N MET A 1 31.51 -9.41 32.18
CA MET A 1 31.15 -9.97 30.86
C MET A 1 29.75 -10.59 30.79
N LYS A 2 29.22 -11.25 31.87
CA LYS A 2 27.86 -11.86 31.85
C LYS A 2 26.71 -10.80 31.78
N LYS A 3 26.86 -9.65 32.44
CA LYS A 3 25.80 -8.59 32.45
C LYS A 3 25.61 -7.88 31.09
N MET A 4 26.65 -7.84 30.25
CA MET A 4 26.59 -7.22 28.92
C MET A 4 25.80 -8.04 27.90
N LYS A 5 25.76 -9.39 28.08
CA LYS A 5 24.98 -10.29 27.21
C LYS A 5 23.48 -10.20 27.47
N ILE A 6 23.06 -9.88 28.70
CA ILE A 6 21.64 -9.74 29.08
C ILE A 6 21.03 -8.44 28.50
N LEU A 7 21.84 -7.38 28.34
CA LEU A 7 21.37 -6.13 27.76
C LEU A 7 21.26 -6.17 26.23
N ALA A 8 21.98 -7.06 25.57
CA ALA A 8 21.95 -7.22 24.11
C ALA A 8 20.65 -7.85 23.59
N ILE A 9 19.99 -8.69 24.39
CA ILE A 9 18.75 -9.38 24.00
C ILE A 9 17.57 -8.41 23.82
N PRO A 10 17.25 -7.51 24.77
CA PRO A 10 16.15 -6.56 24.58
C PRO A 10 16.44 -5.56 23.44
N LEU A 11 17.71 -5.18 23.24
CA LEU A 11 18.11 -4.31 22.13
C LEU A 11 17.89 -4.99 20.77
N LEU A 12 18.17 -6.28 20.65
CA LEU A 12 17.93 -7.06 19.43
C LEU A 12 16.44 -7.18 19.11
N VAL A 13 15.58 -7.37 20.13
CA VAL A 13 14.12 -7.47 19.97
C VAL A 13 13.50 -6.16 19.46
N VAL A 14 14.01 -5.01 19.89
CA VAL A 14 13.53 -3.69 19.44
C VAL A 14 13.83 -3.43 17.95
N LEU A 15 14.92 -3.99 17.43
CA LEU A 15 15.29 -3.86 16.01
C LEU A 15 14.34 -4.61 15.04
N PHE A 16 13.60 -5.62 15.53
CA PHE A 16 12.64 -6.36 14.71
C PHE A 16 11.25 -5.68 14.62
N LEU A 17 10.98 -4.59 15.35
CA LEU A 17 9.70 -3.91 15.37
C LEU A 17 9.58 -2.77 14.34
N SER A 18 10.63 -2.47 13.61
CA SER A 18 10.57 -1.48 12.52
C SER A 18 10.12 -2.13 11.21
N SER A 19 8.89 -2.67 11.18
CA SER A 19 8.21 -2.99 9.93
C SER A 19 7.77 -1.66 9.30
N CYS A 20 8.50 -1.18 8.31
CA CYS A 20 8.01 -0.10 7.46
C CYS A 20 6.82 -0.62 6.68
N THR A 21 5.61 -0.23 7.07
CA THR A 21 4.42 -0.53 6.27
C THR A 21 4.54 0.20 4.95
N SER A 22 4.59 -0.54 3.85
CA SER A 22 4.70 0.01 2.51
C SER A 22 3.33 0.26 1.86
N VAL A 23 2.26 0.10 2.64
CA VAL A 23 0.86 0.32 2.24
C VAL A 23 0.32 1.55 2.97
N ARG A 24 -0.18 2.52 2.21
CA ARG A 24 -0.92 3.67 2.78
C ARG A 24 -2.38 3.29 2.87
N VAL A 25 -2.95 3.37 4.07
CA VAL A 25 -4.33 2.99 4.31
C VAL A 25 -5.18 4.21 4.64
N LEU A 26 -6.40 4.23 4.09
CA LEU A 26 -7.46 5.19 4.37
C LEU A 26 -8.74 4.39 4.61
N SER A 27 -9.57 4.84 5.53
CA SER A 27 -10.89 4.26 5.75
C SER A 27 -11.95 5.34 5.88
N ASP A 28 -13.16 5.01 5.46
CA ASP A 28 -14.36 5.83 5.62
C ASP A 28 -15.52 4.95 6.03
N TYR A 29 -16.48 5.50 6.74
CA TYR A 29 -17.58 4.72 7.30
C TYR A 29 -18.82 5.57 7.59
N ASP A 30 -19.97 4.91 7.55
CA ASP A 30 -21.23 5.51 7.99
C ASP A 30 -21.27 5.56 9.53
N ARG A 31 -21.40 6.78 10.07
CA ARG A 31 -21.49 7.01 11.52
C ARG A 31 -22.81 6.51 12.14
N ALA A 32 -23.84 6.30 11.32
CA ALA A 32 -25.11 5.76 11.77
C ALA A 32 -25.11 4.24 11.91
N ALA A 33 -24.11 3.55 11.31
CA ALA A 33 -24.00 2.10 11.35
C ALA A 33 -23.58 1.58 12.73
N ASN A 34 -24.26 0.54 13.20
CA ASN A 34 -23.91 -0.14 14.44
C ASN A 34 -22.99 -1.33 14.18
N PHE A 35 -21.69 -1.10 14.15
CA PHE A 35 -20.69 -2.12 13.86
C PHE A 35 -20.64 -3.29 14.85
N ASN A 36 -21.21 -3.14 16.05
CA ASN A 36 -21.24 -4.20 17.06
C ASN A 36 -22.27 -5.31 16.74
N GLU A 37 -23.25 -5.02 15.89
CA GLU A 37 -24.29 -5.97 15.51
C GLU A 37 -23.81 -6.95 14.43
N TYR A 38 -22.82 -6.58 13.64
CA TYR A 38 -22.33 -7.41 12.56
C TYR A 38 -21.43 -8.53 13.08
N LYS A 39 -21.81 -9.78 12.81
CA LYS A 39 -21.12 -11.01 13.27
C LYS A 39 -20.84 -11.97 12.13
N SER A 40 -21.58 -11.86 11.03
CA SER A 40 -21.49 -12.76 9.91
C SER A 40 -21.31 -12.02 8.59
N TYR A 41 -20.66 -12.69 7.63
CA TYR A 41 -20.42 -12.11 6.33
C TYR A 41 -20.56 -13.12 5.19
N ALA A 42 -20.75 -12.61 3.98
CA ALA A 42 -20.58 -13.33 2.74
C ALA A 42 -19.88 -12.46 1.70
N PHE A 43 -19.29 -13.09 0.70
CA PHE A 43 -18.70 -12.37 -0.43
C PHE A 43 -19.77 -11.95 -1.44
N TYR A 44 -19.72 -10.66 -1.83
CA TYR A 44 -20.63 -10.11 -2.84
C TYR A 44 -20.09 -10.36 -4.25
N LYS A 45 -20.46 -11.50 -4.83
CA LYS A 45 -19.94 -11.99 -6.11
C LYS A 45 -20.01 -10.95 -7.23
N THR A 46 -21.15 -10.27 -7.40
CA THR A 46 -21.34 -9.28 -8.46
C THR A 46 -20.34 -8.10 -8.37
N GLY A 47 -19.97 -7.68 -7.17
CA GLY A 47 -18.95 -6.66 -6.97
C GLY A 47 -17.55 -7.17 -7.28
N ILE A 48 -17.22 -8.37 -6.79
CA ILE A 48 -15.91 -9.00 -6.96
C ILE A 48 -15.62 -9.31 -8.43
N ASP A 49 -16.61 -9.76 -9.19
CA ASP A 49 -16.45 -10.08 -10.62
C ASP A 49 -16.03 -8.84 -11.45
N LYS A 50 -16.41 -7.64 -11.01
CA LYS A 50 -16.05 -6.37 -11.66
C LYS A 50 -14.62 -5.92 -11.40
N ALA A 51 -13.92 -6.49 -10.42
CA ALA A 51 -12.54 -6.13 -10.13
C ALA A 51 -11.63 -6.53 -11.31
N GLN A 52 -10.85 -5.56 -11.82
CA GLN A 52 -10.01 -5.71 -13.01
C GLN A 52 -8.63 -6.28 -12.63
N ILE A 53 -8.63 -7.50 -12.10
CA ILE A 53 -7.43 -8.27 -11.75
C ILE A 53 -7.61 -9.73 -12.14
N SER A 54 -6.52 -10.49 -12.16
CA SER A 54 -6.57 -11.91 -12.47
C SER A 54 -7.43 -12.70 -11.49
N ASP A 55 -8.10 -13.75 -11.94
CA ASP A 55 -8.93 -14.59 -11.06
C ASP A 55 -8.13 -15.27 -9.96
N LEU A 56 -6.84 -15.55 -10.21
CA LEU A 56 -5.95 -16.08 -9.18
C LEU A 56 -5.66 -15.05 -8.09
N ASP A 57 -5.51 -13.77 -8.45
CA ASP A 57 -5.29 -12.71 -7.49
C ASP A 57 -6.58 -12.39 -6.73
N LYS A 58 -7.74 -12.42 -7.38
CA LYS A 58 -9.05 -12.38 -6.69
C LYS A 58 -9.13 -13.45 -5.60
N LYS A 59 -8.82 -14.70 -5.95
CA LYS A 59 -8.83 -15.82 -4.98
C LYS A 59 -7.87 -15.59 -3.81
N ARG A 60 -6.66 -15.05 -4.05
CA ARG A 60 -5.69 -14.74 -2.99
C ARG A 60 -6.21 -13.65 -2.07
N ILE A 61 -6.76 -12.57 -2.63
CA ILE A 61 -7.36 -11.46 -1.85
C ILE A 61 -8.51 -11.97 -1.00
N LEU A 62 -9.42 -12.77 -1.58
CA LEU A 62 -10.57 -13.31 -0.82
C LEU A 62 -10.13 -14.22 0.32
N ARG A 63 -9.08 -15.04 0.14
CA ARG A 63 -8.51 -15.87 1.22
C ARG A 63 -7.91 -15.00 2.33
N ALA A 64 -7.18 -13.95 1.95
CA ALA A 64 -6.62 -13.02 2.93
C ALA A 64 -7.73 -12.32 3.74
N ILE A 65 -8.80 -11.87 3.08
CA ILE A 65 -9.97 -11.28 3.75
C ILE A 65 -10.63 -12.31 4.68
N GLU A 66 -10.80 -13.55 4.24
CA GLU A 66 -11.39 -14.63 5.05
C GLU A 66 -10.57 -14.88 6.32
N THR A 67 -9.24 -14.88 6.22
CA THR A 67 -8.35 -14.99 7.38
C THR A 67 -8.50 -13.82 8.35
N GLU A 68 -8.49 -12.59 7.84
CA GLU A 68 -8.61 -11.38 8.67
C GLU A 68 -10.00 -11.24 9.32
N MET A 69 -11.07 -11.52 8.57
CA MET A 69 -12.43 -11.50 9.10
C MET A 69 -12.62 -12.57 10.18
N GLY A 70 -12.08 -13.77 9.96
CA GLY A 70 -12.08 -14.84 10.95
C GLY A 70 -11.33 -14.46 12.23
N SER A 71 -10.17 -13.80 12.13
CA SER A 71 -9.39 -13.32 13.29
C SER A 71 -10.16 -12.28 14.12
N LYS A 72 -11.07 -11.53 13.47
CA LYS A 72 -11.95 -10.54 14.11
C LYS A 72 -13.25 -11.16 14.64
N GLY A 73 -13.42 -12.48 14.54
CA GLY A 73 -14.58 -13.21 15.06
C GLY A 73 -15.79 -13.24 14.13
N PHE A 74 -15.62 -12.83 12.86
CA PHE A 74 -16.71 -12.98 11.88
C PHE A 74 -16.82 -14.41 11.38
N VAL A 75 -18.05 -14.84 11.15
CA VAL A 75 -18.38 -16.16 10.61
C VAL A 75 -18.98 -16.02 9.21
N LYS A 76 -18.53 -16.87 8.29
CA LYS A 76 -19.11 -16.93 6.96
C LYS A 76 -20.50 -17.55 7.01
N SER A 77 -21.49 -16.93 6.34
CA SER A 77 -22.89 -17.33 6.41
C SER A 77 -23.61 -17.13 5.08
N ASP A 78 -24.58 -17.98 4.81
CA ASP A 78 -25.50 -17.82 3.67
C ASP A 78 -26.55 -16.72 3.92
N SER A 79 -26.81 -16.40 5.18
CA SER A 79 -27.64 -15.26 5.59
C SER A 79 -26.77 -14.28 6.39
N PRO A 80 -25.91 -13.51 5.70
CA PRO A 80 -24.93 -12.67 6.35
C PRO A 80 -25.51 -11.36 6.86
N ASP A 81 -24.85 -10.76 7.87
CA ASP A 81 -25.13 -9.39 8.28
C ASP A 81 -24.49 -8.39 7.33
N ILE A 82 -23.30 -8.71 6.81
CA ILE A 82 -22.59 -7.87 5.84
C ILE A 82 -22.14 -8.64 4.59
N LEU A 83 -22.13 -7.91 3.48
CA LEU A 83 -21.56 -8.38 2.23
C LEU A 83 -20.21 -7.71 2.01
N VAL A 84 -19.19 -8.53 1.69
CA VAL A 84 -17.84 -8.05 1.41
C VAL A 84 -17.62 -7.98 -0.08
N SER A 85 -17.27 -6.82 -0.57
CA SER A 85 -16.89 -6.58 -1.97
C SER A 85 -15.47 -6.07 -2.08
N ILE A 86 -14.84 -6.26 -3.23
CA ILE A 86 -13.53 -5.70 -3.53
C ILE A 86 -13.56 -4.92 -4.84
N PHE A 87 -12.75 -3.87 -4.88
CA PHE A 87 -12.55 -3.08 -6.08
C PHE A 87 -11.07 -2.72 -6.20
N THR A 88 -10.55 -2.68 -7.42
CA THR A 88 -9.15 -2.35 -7.67
C THR A 88 -9.02 -1.21 -8.65
N LYS A 89 -8.03 -0.34 -8.44
CA LYS A 89 -7.60 0.68 -9.39
C LYS A 89 -6.08 0.64 -9.53
N GLU A 90 -5.63 0.71 -10.76
CA GLU A 90 -4.22 0.92 -11.07
C GLU A 90 -4.01 2.38 -11.47
N ARG A 91 -2.92 2.97 -11.03
CA ARG A 91 -2.48 4.30 -11.40
C ARG A 91 -1.00 4.25 -11.73
N GLU A 92 -0.65 4.65 -12.92
CA GLU A 92 0.75 4.92 -13.23
C GLU A 92 1.16 6.24 -12.58
N GLN A 93 2.14 6.19 -11.70
CA GLN A 93 2.85 7.37 -11.23
C GLN A 93 4.13 7.51 -12.05
N VAL A 94 4.23 8.63 -12.73
CA VAL A 94 5.45 9.02 -13.44
C VAL A 94 6.22 9.96 -12.52
N ASP A 95 7.23 9.45 -11.86
CA ASP A 95 8.16 10.26 -11.07
C ASP A 95 9.18 10.90 -12.01
N VAL A 96 8.97 12.16 -12.35
CA VAL A 96 9.98 12.96 -13.09
C VAL A 96 10.96 13.53 -12.08
N TYR A 97 12.10 12.88 -11.90
CA TYR A 97 13.21 13.44 -11.15
C TYR A 97 13.88 14.53 -11.97
N ASN A 98 13.41 15.78 -11.82
CA ASN A 98 14.17 16.95 -12.25
C ASN A 98 15.33 17.16 -11.27
N ASN A 99 16.49 16.63 -11.63
CA ASN A 99 17.73 16.88 -10.89
C ASN A 99 18.25 18.30 -11.25
N TYR A 100 17.45 19.32 -10.88
CA TYR A 100 17.85 20.73 -11.01
C TYR A 100 18.66 21.15 -9.77
N TRP A 101 19.83 20.53 -9.59
CA TRP A 101 20.85 21.02 -8.68
C TRP A 101 22.01 21.56 -9.52
N GLY A 102 21.72 22.63 -10.25
CA GLY A 102 22.71 23.40 -11.00
C GLY A 102 22.61 24.89 -10.66
N GLY A 103 22.39 25.20 -9.39
CA GLY A 103 22.49 26.58 -8.88
C GLY A 103 23.94 26.94 -8.63
N GLY A 104 24.71 27.14 -9.67
CA GLY A 104 26.02 27.75 -9.56
C GLY A 104 25.90 29.21 -9.10
N PHE A 105 26.27 29.47 -7.87
CA PHE A 105 26.66 30.81 -7.44
C PHE A 105 27.96 31.18 -8.18
N GLY A 106 27.80 31.63 -9.41
CA GLY A 106 28.91 32.18 -10.21
C GLY A 106 28.95 33.69 -10.04
N TRP A 107 29.61 34.17 -9.00
CA TRP A 107 30.19 35.50 -9.02
C TRP A 107 31.48 35.37 -9.83
N GLY A 108 31.41 35.56 -11.12
CA GLY A 108 32.56 35.54 -12.02
C GLY A 108 32.63 36.80 -12.82
N TRP A 109 33.49 37.69 -12.42
CA TRP A 109 33.98 38.76 -13.27
C TRP A 109 34.69 38.13 -14.47
N SER A 110 34.28 38.52 -15.66
CA SER A 110 35.03 38.34 -16.88
C SER A 110 36.09 39.43 -16.97
N PRO A 111 37.30 39.10 -17.40
CA PRO A 111 37.89 39.89 -18.45
C PRO A 111 38.42 39.04 -19.62
N TYR A 112 38.16 39.55 -20.77
CA TYR A 112 38.78 39.26 -22.04
C TYR A 112 40.22 38.74 -21.94
N TYR A 113 40.55 37.63 -22.64
CA TYR A 113 41.76 37.51 -23.45
C TYR A 113 41.71 36.19 -24.24
N TRP A 114 41.59 36.30 -25.50
CA TRP A 114 42.37 35.94 -26.65
C TRP A 114 43.26 34.69 -26.50
N GLY A 115 43.09 33.74 -27.38
CA GLY A 115 44.09 32.69 -27.61
C GLY A 115 43.48 31.33 -27.94
N GLY A 116 43.64 30.93 -29.20
CA GLY A 116 43.18 29.67 -29.74
C GLY A 116 43.81 28.46 -29.09
N GLY A 117 43.07 27.36 -29.09
CA GLY A 117 43.53 26.06 -28.68
C GLY A 117 42.54 24.99 -29.14
N PHE A 118 42.88 24.33 -30.22
CA PHE A 118 42.25 23.08 -30.63
C PHE A 118 42.46 22.05 -29.55
N GLY A 119 41.35 21.59 -28.91
CA GLY A 119 41.34 20.43 -28.05
C GLY A 119 40.13 19.58 -28.39
N PRO A 120 40.27 18.27 -28.69
CA PRO A 120 39.14 17.40 -28.86
C PRO A 120 38.51 17.15 -27.47
N GLY A 121 37.46 17.93 -27.14
CA GLY A 121 36.72 17.77 -25.92
C GLY A 121 35.85 16.52 -25.98
N TRP A 122 36.27 15.51 -25.28
CA TRP A 122 35.44 14.38 -24.95
C TRP A 122 34.43 14.81 -23.86
N GLY A 123 33.40 15.48 -24.30
CA GLY A 123 32.26 15.82 -23.45
C GLY A 123 31.36 14.60 -23.27
N TRP A 124 31.60 13.85 -22.24
CA TRP A 124 30.65 12.83 -21.78
C TRP A 124 29.57 13.55 -20.98
N GLY A 125 28.61 14.11 -21.70
CA GLY A 125 27.38 14.64 -21.13
C GLY A 125 26.41 13.50 -20.84
N TRP A 126 26.53 12.88 -19.70
CA TRP A 126 25.52 11.95 -19.20
C TRP A 126 24.60 12.71 -18.22
N GLY A 127 23.77 13.56 -18.77
CA GLY A 127 22.60 14.10 -18.10
C GLY A 127 21.39 13.26 -18.47
N GLY A 128 21.31 12.03 -17.98
CA GLY A 128 20.16 11.20 -18.15
C GLY A 128 19.05 11.62 -17.20
N ASN A 129 17.96 12.20 -17.71
CA ASN A 129 16.70 12.27 -16.98
C ASN A 129 16.22 10.84 -16.77
N SER A 130 16.36 10.31 -15.57
CA SER A 130 15.77 9.03 -15.24
C SER A 130 14.30 9.24 -14.92
N VAL A 131 13.44 8.87 -15.85
CA VAL A 131 12.02 8.76 -15.63
C VAL A 131 11.76 7.38 -15.00
N SER A 132 11.40 7.34 -13.73
CA SER A 132 10.98 6.12 -13.07
C SER A 132 9.47 6.04 -13.07
N THR A 133 8.91 5.08 -13.80
CA THR A 133 7.47 4.79 -13.78
C THR A 133 7.21 3.72 -12.73
N ARG A 134 6.41 4.04 -11.72
CA ARG A 134 5.92 3.09 -10.73
C ARG A 134 4.44 2.89 -10.94
N THR A 135 4.01 1.63 -11.01
CA THR A 135 2.59 1.31 -10.99
C THR A 135 2.14 1.20 -9.54
N GLU A 136 1.37 2.16 -9.08
CA GLU A 136 0.67 2.07 -7.79
C GLU A 136 -0.69 1.42 -7.99
N GLY A 137 -0.97 0.38 -7.22
CA GLY A 137 -2.27 -0.24 -7.13
C GLY A 137 -3.03 0.25 -5.91
N SER A 138 -4.34 0.35 -6.06
CA SER A 138 -5.24 0.56 -4.92
C SER A 138 -6.19 -0.63 -4.82
N LEU A 139 -6.27 -1.20 -3.62
CA LEU A 139 -7.29 -2.18 -3.26
C LEU A 139 -8.30 -1.52 -2.34
N TYR A 140 -9.56 -1.63 -2.69
CA TYR A 140 -10.69 -1.23 -1.86
C TYR A 140 -11.38 -2.47 -1.33
N ILE A 141 -11.75 -2.45 -0.06
CA ILE A 141 -12.58 -3.46 0.59
C ILE A 141 -13.82 -2.74 1.11
N ASP A 142 -14.97 -3.12 0.59
CA ASP A 142 -16.25 -2.54 0.92
C ASP A 142 -17.03 -3.51 1.81
N LEU A 143 -17.57 -3.00 2.90
CA LEU A 143 -18.51 -3.72 3.75
C LEU A 143 -19.88 -3.09 3.58
N ILE A 144 -20.84 -3.89 3.13
CA ILE A 144 -22.19 -3.49 2.74
C ILE A 144 -23.17 -4.16 3.70
N ASP A 145 -24.03 -3.40 4.35
CA ASP A 145 -25.13 -3.96 5.16
C ASP A 145 -26.00 -4.85 4.27
N ALA A 146 -26.14 -6.12 4.66
CA ALA A 146 -26.84 -7.10 3.83
C ALA A 146 -28.36 -6.85 3.78
N LYS A 147 -28.93 -6.23 4.79
CA LYS A 147 -30.35 -5.92 4.91
C LYS A 147 -30.74 -4.69 4.09
N ASN A 148 -30.02 -3.60 4.28
CA ASN A 148 -30.32 -2.31 3.65
C ASN A 148 -29.64 -2.13 2.29
N LYS A 149 -28.63 -2.94 1.98
CA LYS A 149 -27.80 -2.84 0.78
C LYS A 149 -27.01 -1.54 0.69
N GLU A 150 -26.67 -0.96 1.84
CA GLU A 150 -25.93 0.29 1.96
C GLU A 150 -24.47 0.02 2.33
N LEU A 151 -23.57 0.82 1.77
CA LEU A 151 -22.15 0.78 2.12
C LEU A 151 -21.99 1.36 3.53
N VAL A 152 -21.52 0.54 4.47
CA VAL A 152 -21.35 0.96 5.86
C VAL A 152 -19.89 1.23 6.22
N TRP A 153 -18.94 0.63 5.50
CA TRP A 153 -17.53 0.86 5.70
C TRP A 153 -16.77 0.57 4.42
N GLN A 154 -15.77 1.40 4.15
CA GLN A 154 -14.83 1.20 3.06
C GLN A 154 -13.39 1.39 3.55
N GLY A 155 -12.54 0.43 3.28
CA GLY A 155 -11.10 0.55 3.46
C GLY A 155 -10.38 0.60 2.13
N LYS A 156 -9.38 1.45 2.02
CA LYS A 156 -8.53 1.62 0.84
C LYS A 156 -7.07 1.46 1.21
N GLY A 157 -6.39 0.52 0.59
CA GLY A 157 -4.94 0.42 0.63
C GLY A 157 -4.33 0.90 -0.68
N VAL A 158 -3.27 1.68 -0.60
CA VAL A 158 -2.49 2.18 -1.74
C VAL A 158 -1.04 1.81 -1.57
N GLY A 159 -0.46 1.18 -2.58
CA GLY A 159 0.95 0.81 -2.57
C GLY A 159 1.41 0.22 -3.89
N THR A 160 2.70 -0.05 -3.98
CA THR A 160 3.28 -0.68 -5.16
C THR A 160 2.84 -2.14 -5.22
N LEU A 161 2.18 -2.51 -6.33
CA LEU A 161 1.89 -3.91 -6.62
C LEU A 161 3.20 -4.61 -6.96
N SER A 162 3.42 -5.76 -6.34
CA SER A 162 4.57 -6.58 -6.65
C SER A 162 4.34 -7.30 -7.98
N ASN A 163 5.09 -6.92 -9.01
CA ASN A 163 5.19 -7.69 -10.26
C ASN A 163 6.10 -8.93 -10.10
N SER A 164 6.31 -9.39 -8.87
CA SER A 164 7.14 -10.54 -8.58
C SER A 164 6.60 -11.78 -9.27
N LYS A 165 7.48 -12.49 -9.98
CA LYS A 165 7.20 -13.83 -10.51
C LYS A 165 7.12 -14.88 -9.39
N ASN A 166 7.59 -14.56 -8.19
CA ASN A 166 7.52 -15.43 -7.03
C ASN A 166 6.13 -15.34 -6.39
N ILE A 167 5.41 -16.45 -6.40
CA ILE A 167 4.04 -16.58 -5.92
C ILE A 167 3.95 -16.29 -4.41
N GLU A 168 4.89 -16.78 -3.63
CA GLU A 168 4.92 -16.60 -2.16
C GLU A 168 5.07 -15.13 -1.78
N LYS A 169 5.97 -14.40 -2.45
CA LYS A 169 6.11 -12.95 -2.24
C LYS A 169 4.84 -12.19 -2.62
N LYS A 170 4.16 -12.62 -3.67
CA LYS A 170 2.90 -12.03 -4.10
C LYS A 170 1.78 -12.27 -3.09
N GLU A 171 1.68 -13.48 -2.57
CA GLU A 171 0.72 -13.84 -1.53
C GLU A 171 0.98 -13.07 -0.22
N ALA A 172 2.23 -13.01 0.21
CA ALA A 172 2.62 -12.22 1.39
C ALA A 172 2.26 -10.74 1.23
N ARG A 173 2.49 -10.18 0.04
CA ARG A 173 2.13 -8.79 -0.25
C ARG A 173 0.62 -8.54 -0.24
N ILE A 174 -0.16 -9.46 -0.79
CA ILE A 174 -1.63 -9.39 -0.75
C ILE A 174 -2.13 -9.48 0.69
N GLN A 175 -1.57 -10.40 1.49
CA GLN A 175 -1.90 -10.53 2.91
C GLN A 175 -1.62 -9.24 3.68
N GLU A 176 -0.45 -8.61 3.44
CA GLU A 176 -0.08 -7.32 4.03
C GLU A 176 -1.11 -6.23 3.68
N PHE A 177 -1.49 -6.09 2.40
CA PHE A 177 -2.49 -5.12 1.98
C PHE A 177 -3.82 -5.31 2.69
N VAL A 178 -4.32 -6.54 2.72
CA VAL A 178 -5.62 -6.85 3.33
C VAL A 178 -5.58 -6.65 4.84
N SER A 179 -4.50 -7.09 5.49
CA SER A 179 -4.33 -6.93 6.94
C SER A 179 -4.29 -5.45 7.34
N GLU A 180 -3.47 -4.64 6.67
CA GLU A 180 -3.36 -3.20 6.94
C GLU A 180 -4.71 -2.47 6.72
N ILE A 181 -5.46 -2.83 5.67
CA ILE A 181 -6.79 -2.25 5.42
C ILE A 181 -7.75 -2.64 6.54
N LEU A 182 -7.87 -3.93 6.84
CA LEU A 182 -8.84 -4.42 7.82
C LEU A 182 -8.46 -4.13 9.27
N GLN A 183 -7.22 -3.73 9.57
CA GLN A 183 -6.86 -3.18 10.89
C GLN A 183 -7.62 -1.89 11.21
N GLN A 184 -8.08 -1.14 10.20
CA GLN A 184 -8.90 0.05 10.39
C GLN A 184 -10.37 -0.27 10.74
N TYR A 185 -10.77 -1.54 10.70
CA TYR A 185 -12.12 -1.99 11.07
C TYR A 185 -12.11 -2.73 12.42
N PRO A 186 -13.04 -2.44 13.35
CA PRO A 186 -14.09 -1.42 13.30
C PRO A 186 -13.52 0.01 13.51
N PRO A 187 -14.20 1.06 13.02
CA PRO A 187 -13.70 2.43 13.06
C PRO A 187 -13.34 2.94 14.47
N ASN A 188 -14.03 2.46 15.48
CA ASN A 188 -13.83 2.89 16.85
C ASN A 188 -12.55 2.32 17.51
N ALA A 189 -11.92 1.32 16.91
CA ALA A 189 -10.67 0.75 17.44
C ALA A 189 -9.45 1.65 17.19
N VAL A 190 -9.53 2.56 16.22
CA VAL A 190 -8.42 3.46 15.81
C VAL A 190 -8.44 4.79 16.54
N ALA A 191 -9.60 5.21 17.07
CA ALA A 191 -9.76 6.49 17.77
C ALA A 191 -9.16 6.52 19.19
N LEU A 192 -8.57 5.41 19.65
CA LEU A 192 -7.99 5.26 20.99
C LEU A 192 -6.45 5.22 21.01
N LYS A 193 -5.80 5.68 19.94
CA LYS A 193 -4.33 5.83 19.95
C LYS A 193 -3.88 7.27 19.84
#